data_35737f995866cdb889283634cc89510b
#
_entry.id   35737f995866cdb889283634cc89510b
#
_cell.length_a   1.000
_cell.length_b   1.000
_cell.length_c   1.000
_cell.angle_alpha   90.00
_cell.angle_beta   90.00
_cell.angle_gamma   90.00
#
_symmetry.space_group_name_H-M   'P 1'
#
loop_
_entity.id
_entity.type
_entity.pdbx_description
1 polymer ?
#
loop_
_entity_poly.entity_id
_entity_poly.type
_entity_poly.pdbx_seq_one_letter_code
_entity_poly.pdbx_strand_id
1 'polypeptide(L)'
;MAKQYLLERMTWPEAKEVFDRDTCVVVIPIGSTEQHGPHMPLGTDFLAAEAIAHRLGERADVIVTPTIPIGYAKYHTNFPGTLSVSEDTLTQSLVEICTDLVNYGATHILFVNGHGGNAQSIRRCGEFLRDMGVPMAAAVYWQIIQTVNPDWLPIGHGDYVETSLMLAIDESLPRMDIAKIPQSKNLTTAISLDTPHGAKFKGGFVFVNLATVDLTETGDMLEYGLTAAKDYSIPPTAGTKEMGETILNGIADYLAEFVEEFRKVELAPLDTLGPIADN
;
A
#
# COMPACT_ATOMS: atom_id res chain seq x y z
N MET A 1 -0.88 -1.62 31.54
CA MET A 1 -1.62 -2.11 30.35
C MET A 1 -0.91 -1.56 29.14
N ALA A 2 -0.80 -2.35 28.05
CA ALA A 2 -0.25 -1.85 26.80
C ALA A 2 -1.13 -0.66 26.31
N LYS A 3 -0.50 0.37 25.74
CA LYS A 3 -1.21 1.55 25.23
C LYS A 3 -2.13 1.12 24.08
N GLN A 4 -3.41 1.50 24.10
CA GLN A 4 -4.31 1.28 22.99
C GLN A 4 -3.93 2.23 21.84
N TYR A 5 -3.70 1.70 20.66
CA TYR A 5 -3.37 2.45 19.45
C TYR A 5 -4.40 2.26 18.32
N LEU A 6 -5.27 1.24 18.42
CA LEU A 6 -6.32 0.97 17.43
C LEU A 6 -7.54 1.84 17.72
N LEU A 7 -7.86 2.75 16.80
CA LEU A 7 -8.95 3.70 16.96
C LEU A 7 -10.31 3.01 17.15
N GLU A 8 -10.58 1.94 16.41
CA GLU A 8 -11.83 1.17 16.51
C GLU A 8 -12.02 0.43 17.84
N ARG A 9 -10.99 0.38 18.67
CA ARG A 9 -11.04 -0.23 20.01
C ARG A 9 -11.08 0.81 21.13
N MET A 10 -11.07 2.11 20.78
CA MET A 10 -11.19 3.20 21.75
C MET A 10 -12.65 3.59 21.92
N THR A 11 -13.00 4.00 23.13
CA THR A 11 -14.19 4.81 23.35
C THR A 11 -13.93 6.23 22.87
N TRP A 12 -14.98 7.01 22.57
CA TRP A 12 -14.78 8.38 22.11
C TRP A 12 -14.03 9.30 23.12
N PRO A 13 -14.16 9.14 24.47
CA PRO A 13 -13.34 9.91 25.40
C PRO A 13 -11.84 9.53 25.31
N GLU A 14 -11.52 8.25 25.17
CA GLU A 14 -10.13 7.78 24.98
C GLU A 14 -9.53 8.32 23.68
N ALA A 15 -10.31 8.31 22.59
CA ALA A 15 -9.90 8.89 21.31
C ALA A 15 -9.63 10.40 21.47
N LYS A 16 -10.51 11.13 22.20
CA LYS A 16 -10.30 12.55 22.46
C LYS A 16 -8.99 12.83 23.19
N GLU A 17 -8.64 12.05 24.23
CA GLU A 17 -7.37 12.21 24.97
C GLU A 17 -6.15 12.07 24.06
N VAL A 18 -6.24 11.23 23.02
CA VAL A 18 -5.15 11.04 22.08
C VAL A 18 -5.07 12.19 21.08
N PHE A 19 -6.21 12.63 20.56
CA PHE A 19 -6.25 13.74 19.60
C PHE A 19 -5.94 15.13 20.25
N ASP A 20 -6.12 15.27 21.57
CA ASP A 20 -5.77 16.50 22.31
C ASP A 20 -4.23 16.66 22.51
N ARG A 21 -3.37 15.75 22.01
CA ARG A 21 -1.91 15.85 22.14
C ARG A 21 -1.34 16.90 21.19
N ASP A 22 -0.23 17.52 21.57
CA ASP A 22 0.48 18.51 20.74
C ASP A 22 0.89 17.94 19.37
N THR A 23 1.21 16.64 19.32
CA THR A 23 1.51 15.92 18.09
C THR A 23 0.75 14.60 18.07
N CYS A 24 -0.14 14.46 17.10
CA CYS A 24 -0.91 13.25 16.87
C CYS A 24 -0.68 12.75 15.44
N VAL A 25 0.06 11.65 15.32
CA VAL A 25 0.30 10.95 14.05
C VAL A 25 -0.78 9.88 13.88
N VAL A 26 -1.55 9.98 12.81
CA VAL A 26 -2.58 8.99 12.46
C VAL A 26 -2.12 8.17 11.27
N VAL A 27 -2.13 6.85 11.44
CA VAL A 27 -1.80 5.85 10.41
C VAL A 27 -3.09 5.31 9.80
N ILE A 28 -3.22 5.39 8.49
CA ILE A 28 -4.38 4.90 7.74
C ILE A 28 -3.91 3.73 6.85
N PRO A 29 -4.14 2.47 7.27
CA PRO A 29 -3.91 1.33 6.39
C PRO A 29 -4.97 1.30 5.29
N ILE A 30 -4.52 1.10 4.05
CA ILE A 30 -5.37 1.04 2.87
C ILE A 30 -4.83 0.01 1.89
N GLY A 31 -5.71 -0.82 1.34
CA GLY A 31 -5.37 -1.80 0.32
C GLY A 31 -6.45 -1.93 -0.73
N SER A 32 -6.66 -3.14 -1.20
CA SER A 32 -7.71 -3.50 -2.15
C SER A 32 -8.27 -4.88 -1.82
N THR A 33 -9.46 -5.16 -2.34
CA THR A 33 -10.04 -6.50 -2.42
C THR A 33 -9.99 -6.91 -3.88
N GLU A 34 -8.96 -7.66 -4.28
CA GLU A 34 -8.70 -7.99 -5.67
C GLU A 34 -8.00 -9.34 -5.84
N GLN A 35 -8.03 -9.87 -7.05
CA GLN A 35 -7.34 -11.10 -7.40
C GLN A 35 -5.81 -10.99 -7.21
N HIS A 36 -5.19 -12.04 -6.71
CA HIS A 36 -3.74 -12.23 -6.59
C HIS A 36 -3.34 -13.64 -7.03
N GLY A 37 -3.81 -14.02 -8.22
CA GLY A 37 -3.70 -15.38 -8.71
C GLY A 37 -4.70 -16.36 -8.05
N PRO A 38 -4.68 -17.64 -8.44
CA PRO A 38 -5.65 -18.63 -7.97
C PRO A 38 -5.43 -19.05 -6.51
N HIS A 39 -4.27 -18.79 -5.93
CA HIS A 39 -3.85 -19.32 -4.63
C HIS A 39 -3.94 -18.33 -3.48
N MET A 40 -4.00 -17.04 -3.76
CA MET A 40 -3.99 -15.99 -2.75
C MET A 40 -5.40 -15.53 -2.37
N PRO A 41 -5.62 -15.06 -1.13
CA PRO A 41 -6.89 -14.45 -0.75
C PRO A 41 -7.08 -13.12 -1.48
N LEU A 42 -8.34 -12.76 -1.75
CA LEU A 42 -8.67 -11.47 -2.37
C LEU A 42 -8.29 -10.26 -1.51
N GLY A 43 -8.06 -10.47 -0.22
CA GLY A 43 -7.69 -9.42 0.73
C GLY A 43 -6.20 -9.20 0.90
N THR A 44 -5.34 -9.77 0.07
CA THR A 44 -3.88 -9.70 0.20
C THR A 44 -3.38 -8.30 0.53
N ASP A 45 -3.79 -7.30 -0.23
CA ASP A 45 -3.35 -5.91 -0.09
C ASP A 45 -3.73 -5.28 1.24
N PHE A 46 -5.01 -5.36 1.60
CA PHE A 46 -5.45 -4.72 2.83
C PHE A 46 -5.01 -5.48 4.08
N LEU A 47 -4.88 -6.82 4.03
CA LEU A 47 -4.36 -7.62 5.13
C LEU A 47 -2.87 -7.32 5.38
N ALA A 48 -2.07 -7.15 4.30
CA ALA A 48 -0.67 -6.76 4.42
C ALA A 48 -0.54 -5.34 5.03
N ALA A 49 -1.31 -4.37 4.52
CA ALA A 49 -1.32 -3.01 5.05
C ALA A 49 -1.74 -2.96 6.52
N GLU A 50 -2.77 -3.71 6.91
CA GLU A 50 -3.24 -3.85 8.29
C GLU A 50 -2.16 -4.43 9.19
N ALA A 51 -1.56 -5.55 8.78
CA ALA A 51 -0.52 -6.23 9.56
C ALA A 51 0.70 -5.35 9.81
N ILE A 52 1.10 -4.54 8.82
CA ILE A 52 2.19 -3.56 8.95
C ILE A 52 1.77 -2.43 9.90
N ALA A 53 0.59 -1.85 9.71
CA ALA A 53 0.11 -0.74 10.54
C ALA A 53 -0.08 -1.14 12.01
N HIS A 54 -0.58 -2.36 12.29
CA HIS A 54 -0.69 -2.86 13.65
C HIS A 54 0.68 -3.04 14.30
N ARG A 55 1.66 -3.63 13.60
CA ARG A 55 3.03 -3.76 14.12
C ARG A 55 3.70 -2.40 14.34
N LEU A 56 3.40 -1.41 13.49
CA LEU A 56 3.85 -0.04 13.71
C LEU A 56 3.24 0.56 14.97
N GLY A 57 1.94 0.39 15.19
CA GLY A 57 1.25 0.87 16.40
C GLY A 57 1.78 0.26 17.71
N GLU A 58 2.36 -0.95 17.66
CA GLU A 58 3.05 -1.58 18.79
C GLU A 58 4.43 -0.94 19.08
N ARG A 59 5.05 -0.28 18.09
CA ARG A 59 6.43 0.23 18.12
C ARG A 59 6.53 1.74 18.29
N ALA A 60 5.52 2.47 17.79
CA ALA A 60 5.53 3.93 17.74
C ALA A 60 4.31 4.52 18.45
N ASP A 61 4.40 5.78 18.85
CA ASP A 61 3.29 6.54 19.40
C ASP A 61 2.42 7.09 18.26
N VAL A 62 1.56 6.25 17.72
CA VAL A 62 0.62 6.57 16.64
C VAL A 62 -0.78 6.08 16.98
N ILE A 63 -1.77 6.56 16.24
CA ILE A 63 -3.13 6.01 16.17
C ILE A 63 -3.30 5.33 14.83
N VAL A 64 -3.83 4.12 14.84
CA VAL A 64 -4.14 3.35 13.63
C VAL A 64 -5.65 3.33 13.44
N THR A 65 -6.13 3.78 12.29
CA THR A 65 -7.55 3.71 11.93
C THR A 65 -7.94 2.30 11.49
N PRO A 66 -9.25 1.97 11.44
CA PRO A 66 -9.69 0.79 10.70
C PRO A 66 -9.14 0.78 9.27
N THR A 67 -8.80 -0.41 8.80
CA THR A 67 -8.24 -0.60 7.45
C THR A 67 -9.28 -0.30 6.37
N ILE A 68 -8.90 0.41 5.31
CA ILE A 68 -9.74 0.64 4.12
C ILE A 68 -9.52 -0.53 3.15
N PRO A 69 -10.49 -1.47 3.02
CA PRO A 69 -10.28 -2.72 2.29
C PRO A 69 -10.65 -2.64 0.81
N ILE A 70 -11.20 -1.54 0.31
CA ILE A 70 -11.64 -1.39 -1.08
C ILE A 70 -10.96 -0.17 -1.68
N GLY A 71 -10.17 -0.40 -2.72
CA GLY A 71 -9.42 0.60 -3.46
C GLY A 71 -9.87 0.74 -4.92
N TYR A 72 -8.99 1.32 -5.74
CA TYR A 72 -9.14 1.39 -7.18
C TYR A 72 -8.43 0.20 -7.84
N ALA A 73 -9.20 -0.83 -8.19
CA ALA A 73 -8.72 -2.08 -8.80
C ALA A 73 -9.45 -2.41 -10.12
N LYS A 74 -9.81 -1.38 -10.88
CA LYS A 74 -10.64 -1.50 -12.09
C LYS A 74 -10.09 -2.49 -13.11
N TYR A 75 -8.78 -2.55 -13.25
CA TYR A 75 -8.09 -3.42 -14.20
C TYR A 75 -8.07 -4.90 -13.78
N HIS A 76 -8.48 -5.23 -12.55
CA HIS A 76 -8.63 -6.60 -12.05
C HIS A 76 -10.08 -7.10 -12.05
N THR A 77 -11.07 -6.27 -12.41
CA THR A 77 -12.51 -6.61 -12.25
C THR A 77 -13.03 -7.72 -13.18
N ASN A 78 -12.22 -8.21 -14.11
CA ASN A 78 -12.53 -9.41 -14.90
C ASN A 78 -12.43 -10.70 -14.07
N PHE A 79 -11.80 -10.65 -12.90
CA PHE A 79 -11.70 -11.79 -11.98
C PHE A 79 -12.75 -11.66 -10.87
N PRO A 80 -13.67 -12.66 -10.72
CA PRO A 80 -14.74 -12.61 -9.73
C PRO A 80 -14.21 -12.41 -8.31
N GLY A 81 -14.87 -11.56 -7.55
CA GLY A 81 -14.51 -11.20 -6.19
C GLY A 81 -13.69 -9.93 -6.06
N THR A 82 -13.10 -9.42 -7.14
CA THR A 82 -12.47 -8.09 -7.16
C THR A 82 -13.53 -7.00 -7.00
N LEU A 83 -13.33 -6.12 -6.03
CA LEU A 83 -14.18 -4.96 -5.77
C LEU A 83 -13.39 -3.68 -6.08
N SER A 84 -13.99 -2.75 -6.81
CA SER A 84 -13.33 -1.50 -7.15
C SER A 84 -14.30 -0.33 -7.05
N VAL A 85 -13.83 0.76 -6.47
CA VAL A 85 -14.47 2.08 -6.60
C VAL A 85 -13.74 2.89 -7.68
N SER A 86 -14.32 4.01 -8.10
CA SER A 86 -13.58 4.95 -8.99
C SER A 86 -12.51 5.71 -8.22
N GLU A 87 -11.49 6.20 -8.92
CA GLU A 87 -10.47 7.08 -8.31
C GLU A 87 -11.09 8.31 -7.63
N ASP A 88 -12.12 8.90 -8.23
CA ASP A 88 -12.80 10.06 -7.65
C ASP A 88 -13.54 9.70 -6.37
N THR A 89 -14.25 8.57 -6.34
CA THR A 89 -14.93 8.08 -5.13
C THR A 89 -13.92 7.80 -4.02
N LEU A 90 -12.82 7.13 -4.34
CA LEU A 90 -11.76 6.84 -3.36
C LEU A 90 -11.14 8.14 -2.85
N THR A 91 -10.76 9.06 -3.75
CA THR A 91 -10.19 10.37 -3.38
C THR A 91 -11.11 11.13 -2.43
N GLN A 92 -12.41 11.23 -2.79
CA GLN A 92 -13.39 11.94 -1.96
C GLN A 92 -13.52 11.31 -0.57
N SER A 93 -13.58 9.99 -0.50
CA SER A 93 -13.65 9.27 0.79
C SER A 93 -12.41 9.52 1.64
N LEU A 94 -11.21 9.49 1.05
CA LEU A 94 -9.96 9.78 1.77
C LEU A 94 -9.92 11.22 2.29
N VAL A 95 -10.35 12.18 1.47
CA VAL A 95 -10.42 13.60 1.87
C VAL A 95 -11.38 13.80 3.03
N GLU A 96 -12.57 13.19 3.00
CA GLU A 96 -13.56 13.31 4.07
C GLU A 96 -13.05 12.68 5.38
N ILE A 97 -12.49 11.47 5.32
CA ILE A 97 -11.91 10.79 6.49
C ILE A 97 -10.77 11.63 7.08
N CYS A 98 -9.84 12.11 6.25
CA CYS A 98 -8.72 12.91 6.72
C CYS A 98 -9.18 14.26 7.30
N THR A 99 -10.22 14.87 6.71
CA THR A 99 -10.82 16.11 7.25
C THR A 99 -11.33 15.91 8.68
N ASP A 100 -12.07 14.83 8.93
CA ASP A 100 -12.56 14.52 10.27
C ASP A 100 -11.40 14.28 11.25
N LEU A 101 -10.39 13.49 10.86
CA LEU A 101 -9.22 13.24 11.69
C LEU A 101 -8.47 14.53 12.05
N VAL A 102 -8.27 15.42 11.08
CA VAL A 102 -7.63 16.74 11.30
C VAL A 102 -8.48 17.63 12.21
N ASN A 103 -9.80 17.65 12.01
CA ASN A 103 -10.73 18.40 12.87
C ASN A 103 -10.73 17.89 14.32
N TYR A 104 -10.44 16.62 14.56
CA TYR A 104 -10.29 16.07 15.91
C TYR A 104 -8.93 16.37 16.53
N GLY A 105 -7.89 16.69 15.75
CA GLY A 105 -6.56 17.02 16.26
C GLY A 105 -5.41 16.21 15.67
N ALA A 106 -5.65 15.42 14.63
CA ALA A 106 -4.56 14.78 13.89
C ALA A 106 -3.66 15.84 13.26
N THR A 107 -2.37 15.81 13.60
CA THR A 107 -1.38 16.75 13.08
C THR A 107 -0.60 16.21 11.89
N HIS A 108 -0.54 14.88 11.74
CA HIS A 108 0.19 14.19 10.68
C HIS A 108 -0.60 12.98 10.21
N ILE A 109 -0.63 12.74 8.91
CA ILE A 109 -1.28 11.57 8.30
C ILE A 109 -0.26 10.69 7.59
N LEU A 110 -0.22 9.41 7.94
CA LEU A 110 0.61 8.39 7.29
C LEU A 110 -0.28 7.30 6.68
N PHE A 111 -0.33 7.21 5.38
CA PHE A 111 -0.92 6.05 4.71
C PHE A 111 0.04 4.87 4.68
N VAL A 112 -0.42 3.69 5.06
CA VAL A 112 0.25 2.41 4.78
C VAL A 112 -0.50 1.77 3.62
N ASN A 113 0.05 1.89 2.42
CA ASN A 113 -0.61 1.48 1.19
C ASN A 113 -0.14 0.10 0.73
N GLY A 114 -1.09 -0.83 0.66
CA GLY A 114 -0.89 -2.18 0.16
C GLY A 114 -1.22 -2.38 -1.33
N HIS A 115 -1.74 -1.34 -2.03
CA HIS A 115 -2.23 -1.48 -3.41
C HIS A 115 -1.77 -0.36 -4.33
N GLY A 116 -1.17 -0.73 -5.46
CA GLY A 116 -0.62 0.24 -6.42
C GLY A 116 -1.67 1.19 -7.02
N GLY A 117 -2.87 0.69 -7.29
CA GLY A 117 -3.97 1.47 -7.85
C GLY A 117 -4.44 2.64 -6.99
N ASN A 118 -4.17 2.62 -5.68
CA ASN A 118 -4.57 3.69 -4.77
C ASN A 118 -3.69 4.94 -4.86
N ALA A 119 -2.50 4.83 -5.47
CA ALA A 119 -1.48 5.88 -5.43
C ALA A 119 -1.98 7.25 -5.89
N GLN A 120 -2.78 7.31 -6.96
CA GLN A 120 -3.31 8.57 -7.48
C GLN A 120 -4.31 9.22 -6.51
N SER A 121 -5.19 8.44 -5.92
CA SER A 121 -6.18 8.94 -4.94
C SER A 121 -5.51 9.42 -3.65
N ILE A 122 -4.51 8.68 -3.15
CA ILE A 122 -3.71 9.09 -2.00
C ILE A 122 -2.95 10.40 -2.30
N ARG A 123 -2.36 10.53 -3.49
CA ARG A 123 -1.66 11.76 -3.89
C ARG A 123 -2.60 12.96 -3.90
N ARG A 124 -3.79 12.83 -4.51
CA ARG A 124 -4.80 13.90 -4.56
C ARG A 124 -5.31 14.29 -3.15
N CYS A 125 -5.49 13.32 -2.27
CA CYS A 125 -5.78 13.58 -0.86
C CYS A 125 -4.63 14.34 -0.18
N GLY A 126 -3.37 13.96 -0.49
CA GLY A 126 -2.19 14.65 0.03
C GLY A 126 -2.06 16.10 -0.44
N GLU A 127 -2.45 16.40 -1.68
CA GLU A 127 -2.52 17.78 -2.18
C GLU A 127 -3.50 18.62 -1.35
N PHE A 128 -4.70 18.06 -1.06
CA PHE A 128 -5.69 18.70 -0.20
C PHE A 128 -5.16 18.93 1.23
N LEU A 129 -4.51 17.94 1.84
CA LEU A 129 -3.90 18.07 3.17
C LEU A 129 -2.77 19.09 3.19
N ARG A 130 -1.99 19.17 2.09
CA ARG A 130 -0.94 20.18 1.93
C ARG A 130 -1.49 21.60 1.93
N ASP A 131 -2.65 21.83 1.30
CA ASP A 131 -3.34 23.12 1.33
C ASP A 131 -3.71 23.53 2.75
N MET A 132 -4.11 22.57 3.58
CA MET A 132 -4.42 22.76 5.01
C MET A 132 -3.18 22.91 5.91
N GLY A 133 -1.97 22.72 5.40
CA GLY A 133 -0.73 22.72 6.19
C GLY A 133 -0.51 21.42 6.98
N VAL A 134 -1.17 20.34 6.63
CA VAL A 134 -1.04 19.04 7.30
C VAL A 134 -0.03 18.16 6.57
N PRO A 135 1.10 17.78 7.21
CA PRO A 135 2.03 16.82 6.66
C PRO A 135 1.37 15.47 6.37
N MET A 136 1.54 14.97 5.15
CA MET A 136 1.09 13.65 4.74
C MET A 136 2.26 12.86 4.12
N ALA A 137 2.35 11.58 4.47
CA ALA A 137 3.24 10.62 3.85
C ALA A 137 2.46 9.36 3.44
N ALA A 138 2.98 8.62 2.47
CA ALA A 138 2.45 7.33 2.06
C ALA A 138 3.59 6.31 1.97
N ALA A 139 3.52 5.29 2.80
CA ALA A 139 4.41 4.15 2.79
C ALA A 139 3.86 3.09 1.81
N VAL A 140 4.63 2.76 0.80
CA VAL A 140 4.36 1.71 -0.17
C VAL A 140 5.27 0.55 0.16
N TYR A 141 4.75 -0.53 0.76
CA TYR A 141 5.58 -1.55 1.42
C TYR A 141 6.58 -2.22 0.47
N TRP A 142 6.20 -2.46 -0.78
CA TRP A 142 7.10 -3.08 -1.76
C TRP A 142 8.25 -2.18 -2.22
N GLN A 143 8.18 -0.87 -1.98
CA GLN A 143 9.30 0.05 -2.19
C GLN A 143 10.25 0.09 -0.98
N ILE A 144 9.75 -0.27 0.21
CA ILE A 144 10.53 -0.30 1.45
C ILE A 144 11.25 -1.64 1.62
N ILE A 145 10.69 -2.74 1.13
CA ILE A 145 11.19 -4.11 1.34
C ILE A 145 12.67 -4.28 0.97
N GLN A 146 13.14 -3.54 -0.04
CA GLN A 146 14.55 -3.55 -0.44
C GLN A 146 15.50 -3.02 0.66
N THR A 147 15.00 -2.24 1.61
CA THR A 147 15.79 -1.80 2.77
C THR A 147 15.93 -2.92 3.81
N VAL A 148 14.99 -3.85 3.83
CA VAL A 148 15.02 -5.04 4.69
C VAL A 148 15.94 -6.11 4.10
N ASN A 149 15.76 -6.43 2.82
CA ASN A 149 16.64 -7.35 2.09
C ASN A 149 16.57 -7.07 0.58
N PRO A 150 17.66 -6.55 -0.03
CA PRO A 150 17.69 -6.24 -1.46
C PRO A 150 17.60 -7.47 -2.39
N ASP A 151 17.85 -8.66 -1.87
CA ASP A 151 17.80 -9.91 -2.68
C ASP A 151 16.34 -10.39 -2.92
N TRP A 152 15.35 -9.78 -2.26
CA TRP A 152 13.92 -10.11 -2.46
C TRP A 152 13.26 -9.38 -3.61
N LEU A 153 14.02 -8.71 -4.43
CA LEU A 153 13.56 -8.10 -5.67
C LEU A 153 13.75 -9.06 -6.88
N PRO A 154 12.91 -8.98 -7.89
CA PRO A 154 11.72 -8.12 -8.04
C PRO A 154 10.50 -8.67 -7.29
N ILE A 155 9.64 -7.76 -6.84
CA ILE A 155 8.35 -8.08 -6.23
C ILE A 155 7.31 -8.01 -7.33
N GLY A 156 6.49 -9.05 -7.44
CA GLY A 156 5.38 -9.14 -8.38
C GLY A 156 4.04 -9.20 -7.67
N HIS A 157 2.98 -9.24 -8.46
CA HIS A 157 1.62 -9.39 -7.99
C HIS A 157 1.28 -10.88 -7.81
N GLY A 158 0.88 -11.28 -6.60
CA GLY A 158 0.62 -12.69 -6.27
C GLY A 158 1.87 -13.57 -6.22
N ASP A 159 3.04 -12.99 -6.04
CA ASP A 159 4.33 -13.66 -6.05
C ASP A 159 4.70 -14.32 -4.70
N TYR A 160 5.91 -14.84 -4.61
CA TYR A 160 6.42 -15.50 -3.40
C TYR A 160 6.57 -14.55 -2.21
N VAL A 161 6.77 -13.24 -2.44
CA VAL A 161 6.86 -12.22 -1.40
C VAL A 161 5.49 -12.00 -0.77
N GLU A 162 4.48 -11.72 -1.58
CA GLU A 162 3.11 -11.53 -1.09
C GLU A 162 2.55 -12.82 -0.50
N THR A 163 2.89 -13.98 -1.08
CA THR A 163 2.56 -15.29 -0.49
C THR A 163 3.18 -15.43 0.91
N SER A 164 4.43 -14.99 1.09
CA SER A 164 5.09 -15.00 2.41
C SER A 164 4.38 -14.11 3.43
N LEU A 165 3.93 -12.92 3.03
CA LEU A 165 3.17 -12.02 3.90
C LEU A 165 1.88 -12.69 4.38
N MET A 166 1.13 -13.33 3.47
CA MET A 166 -0.10 -14.02 3.84
C MET A 166 0.15 -15.23 4.74
N LEU A 167 1.22 -16.01 4.48
CA LEU A 167 1.62 -17.12 5.37
C LEU A 167 2.00 -16.64 6.77
N ALA A 168 2.59 -15.47 6.90
CA ALA A 168 2.93 -14.88 8.20
C ALA A 168 1.71 -14.33 8.94
N ILE A 169 0.71 -13.85 8.22
CA ILE A 169 -0.54 -13.35 8.80
C ILE A 169 -1.41 -14.52 9.27
N ASP A 170 -1.66 -15.48 8.38
CA ASP A 170 -2.38 -16.72 8.68
C ASP A 170 -2.02 -17.78 7.61
N GLU A 171 -1.39 -18.88 8.03
CA GLU A 171 -0.93 -19.95 7.15
C GLU A 171 -2.07 -20.62 6.34
N SER A 172 -3.32 -20.45 6.77
CA SER A 172 -4.49 -21.00 6.08
C SER A 172 -4.98 -20.14 4.90
N LEU A 173 -4.48 -18.92 4.76
CA LEU A 173 -4.94 -17.99 3.71
C LEU A 173 -4.48 -18.41 2.31
N PRO A 174 -3.19 -18.71 2.05
CA PRO A 174 -2.77 -19.13 0.71
C PRO A 174 -3.11 -20.61 0.44
N ARG A 175 -3.64 -20.87 -0.73
CA ARG A 175 -3.90 -22.20 -1.25
C ARG A 175 -2.68 -22.71 -2.03
N MET A 176 -1.65 -23.13 -1.30
CA MET A 176 -0.36 -23.53 -1.86
C MET A 176 -0.47 -24.75 -2.81
N ASP A 177 -1.52 -25.55 -2.65
CA ASP A 177 -1.80 -26.72 -3.49
C ASP A 177 -2.18 -26.37 -4.94
N ILE A 178 -2.64 -25.14 -5.18
CA ILE A 178 -3.02 -24.65 -6.52
C ILE A 178 -2.15 -23.50 -7.02
N ALA A 179 -1.13 -23.10 -6.25
CA ALA A 179 -0.20 -22.06 -6.65
C ALA A 179 0.55 -22.43 -7.94
N LYS A 180 0.64 -21.50 -8.88
CA LYS A 180 1.30 -21.69 -10.18
C LYS A 180 2.19 -20.51 -10.50
N ILE A 181 3.26 -20.79 -11.26
CA ILE A 181 4.06 -19.72 -11.88
C ILE A 181 3.18 -19.02 -12.91
N PRO A 182 3.01 -17.70 -12.81
CA PRO A 182 2.18 -16.95 -13.74
C PRO A 182 2.78 -16.99 -15.15
N GLN A 183 1.89 -16.98 -16.13
CA GLN A 183 2.29 -16.87 -17.55
C GLN A 183 1.73 -15.57 -18.10
N SER A 184 2.57 -14.57 -18.22
CA SER A 184 2.20 -13.29 -18.82
C SER A 184 2.26 -13.38 -20.35
N LYS A 185 1.40 -12.59 -20.99
CA LYS A 185 1.33 -12.45 -22.46
C LYS A 185 1.93 -11.10 -22.85
N ASN A 186 2.73 -11.10 -23.92
CA ASN A 186 3.15 -9.85 -24.54
C ASN A 186 2.11 -9.37 -25.55
N LEU A 187 1.99 -8.07 -25.78
CA LEU A 187 1.07 -7.52 -26.77
C LEU A 187 1.42 -7.97 -28.19
N THR A 188 2.71 -8.00 -28.50
CA THR A 188 3.24 -8.51 -29.77
C THR A 188 4.64 -9.07 -29.53
N THR A 189 5.25 -9.66 -30.56
CA THR A 189 6.65 -10.10 -30.51
C THR A 189 7.65 -8.95 -30.27
N ALA A 190 7.25 -7.71 -30.49
CA ALA A 190 8.11 -6.52 -30.37
C ALA A 190 7.75 -5.62 -29.19
N ILE A 191 6.55 -5.77 -28.61
CA ILE A 191 6.06 -4.98 -27.49
C ILE A 191 5.86 -5.92 -26.31
N SER A 192 6.76 -5.82 -25.33
CA SER A 192 6.66 -6.55 -24.06
C SER A 192 5.89 -5.74 -23.04
N LEU A 193 5.20 -6.42 -22.14
CA LEU A 193 4.44 -5.81 -21.05
C LEU A 193 5.25 -5.88 -19.77
N ASP A 194 5.22 -4.79 -19.02
CA ASP A 194 5.79 -4.72 -17.69
C ASP A 194 4.70 -4.69 -16.60
N THR A 195 3.57 -4.01 -16.88
CA THR A 195 2.43 -3.85 -15.98
C THR A 195 1.17 -3.65 -16.82
N PRO A 196 -0.05 -3.63 -16.24
CA PRO A 196 -1.26 -3.24 -16.96
C PRO A 196 -1.19 -1.84 -17.58
N HIS A 197 -0.26 -1.02 -17.10
CA HIS A 197 -0.12 0.38 -17.52
C HIS A 197 1.20 0.66 -18.25
N GLY A 198 2.08 -0.32 -18.37
CA GLY A 198 3.41 -0.14 -18.94
C GLY A 198 3.80 -1.18 -19.96
N ALA A 199 4.35 -0.74 -21.09
CA ALA A 199 4.92 -1.58 -22.11
C ALA A 199 6.30 -1.09 -22.54
N LYS A 200 7.14 -2.00 -23.02
CA LYS A 200 8.45 -1.68 -23.61
C LYS A 200 8.45 -1.92 -25.10
N PHE A 201 8.96 -0.95 -25.84
CA PHE A 201 9.22 -1.05 -27.26
C PHE A 201 10.61 -0.50 -27.57
N LYS A 202 11.48 -1.32 -28.17
CA LYS A 202 12.88 -0.98 -28.49
C LYS A 202 13.65 -0.35 -27.31
N GLY A 203 13.40 -0.84 -26.08
CA GLY A 203 14.04 -0.34 -24.86
C GLY A 203 13.42 0.92 -24.27
N GLY A 204 12.47 1.57 -24.93
CA GLY A 204 11.72 2.71 -24.42
C GLY A 204 10.44 2.26 -23.72
N PHE A 205 10.02 3.01 -22.68
CA PHE A 205 8.76 2.81 -21.98
C PHE A 205 7.61 3.54 -22.70
N VAL A 206 6.48 2.87 -22.82
CA VAL A 206 5.23 3.42 -23.37
C VAL A 206 4.09 3.11 -22.43
N PHE A 207 3.31 4.13 -22.09
CA PHE A 207 2.08 3.95 -21.33
C PHE A 207 1.05 3.18 -22.17
N VAL A 208 0.44 2.17 -21.55
CA VAL A 208 -0.69 1.42 -22.09
C VAL A 208 -1.79 1.34 -21.04
N ASN A 209 -3.01 1.07 -21.44
CA ASN A 209 -4.13 0.92 -20.51
C ASN A 209 -4.84 -0.40 -20.83
N LEU A 210 -4.50 -1.42 -20.05
CA LEU A 210 -4.95 -2.79 -20.21
C LEU A 210 -5.66 -3.29 -18.94
N ALA A 211 -6.46 -4.33 -19.11
CA ALA A 211 -6.95 -5.10 -17.98
C ALA A 211 -6.00 -6.30 -17.71
N THR A 212 -5.99 -6.81 -16.49
CA THR A 212 -5.17 -7.95 -16.11
C THR A 212 -5.42 -9.18 -16.99
N VAL A 213 -6.65 -9.39 -17.43
CA VAL A 213 -7.03 -10.48 -18.34
C VAL A 213 -6.35 -10.38 -19.70
N ASP A 214 -5.88 -9.20 -20.10
CA ASP A 214 -5.10 -9.01 -21.34
C ASP A 214 -3.65 -9.51 -21.17
N LEU A 215 -3.18 -9.58 -19.93
CA LEU A 215 -1.79 -9.94 -19.57
C LEU A 215 -1.64 -11.39 -19.16
N THR A 216 -2.64 -11.95 -18.47
CA THR A 216 -2.59 -13.30 -17.92
C THR A 216 -4.00 -13.91 -17.82
N GLU A 217 -4.08 -15.24 -17.92
CA GLU A 217 -5.33 -15.99 -17.72
C GLU A 217 -5.52 -16.40 -16.26
N THR A 218 -4.45 -16.39 -15.46
CA THR A 218 -4.46 -16.85 -14.07
C THR A 218 -4.71 -15.74 -13.07
N GLY A 219 -4.56 -14.47 -13.48
CA GLY A 219 -4.76 -13.31 -12.65
C GLY A 219 -3.51 -12.80 -11.95
N ASP A 220 -2.61 -13.67 -11.55
CA ASP A 220 -1.31 -13.29 -11.02
C ASP A 220 -0.46 -12.65 -12.12
N MET A 221 0.22 -11.58 -11.78
CA MET A 221 1.14 -10.88 -12.66
C MET A 221 2.50 -10.75 -11.98
N LEU A 222 3.55 -10.98 -12.77
CA LEU A 222 4.85 -10.51 -12.41
C LEU A 222 4.93 -9.03 -12.79
N GLU A 223 4.79 -8.15 -11.83
CA GLU A 223 5.11 -6.74 -12.04
C GLU A 223 6.63 -6.62 -12.13
N TYR A 224 7.08 -6.28 -13.32
CA TYR A 224 8.49 -6.00 -13.54
C TYR A 224 8.81 -4.65 -12.88
N GLY A 225 9.34 -4.69 -11.66
CA GLY A 225 9.90 -3.50 -11.03
C GLY A 225 10.94 -2.85 -11.95
N LEU A 226 11.31 -1.61 -11.70
CA LEU A 226 12.24 -0.77 -12.46
C LEU A 226 13.62 -1.38 -12.75
N THR A 227 13.89 -2.57 -12.28
CA THR A 227 15.13 -3.31 -12.52
C THR A 227 14.92 -4.38 -13.57
N ALA A 228 15.75 -4.36 -14.61
CA ALA A 228 15.80 -5.40 -15.64
C ALA A 228 15.76 -6.80 -15.00
N ALA A 229 14.64 -7.48 -15.24
CA ALA A 229 14.31 -8.73 -14.63
C ALA A 229 15.45 -9.75 -14.67
N LYS A 230 15.89 -10.14 -13.51
CA LYS A 230 16.62 -11.38 -13.33
C LYS A 230 15.57 -12.45 -13.04
N ASP A 231 15.46 -13.41 -13.91
CA ASP A 231 14.81 -14.71 -13.73
C ASP A 231 13.54 -14.75 -12.87
N TYR A 232 12.37 -14.50 -13.48
CA TYR A 232 11.05 -14.64 -12.87
C TYR A 232 10.59 -16.09 -12.68
N SER A 233 11.54 -17.00 -12.55
CA SER A 233 11.26 -18.42 -12.33
C SER A 233 10.95 -18.78 -10.88
N ILE A 234 10.97 -17.81 -9.96
CA ILE A 234 10.68 -18.08 -8.55
C ILE A 234 9.16 -18.31 -8.39
N PRO A 235 8.74 -19.55 -8.08
CA PRO A 235 7.32 -19.83 -7.94
C PRO A 235 6.75 -19.21 -6.66
N PRO A 236 5.44 -18.91 -6.59
CA PRO A 236 4.79 -18.48 -5.36
C PRO A 236 5.04 -19.43 -4.18
N THR A 237 5.21 -20.73 -4.47
CA THR A 237 5.52 -21.76 -3.47
C THR A 237 6.91 -21.64 -2.82
N ALA A 238 7.76 -20.74 -3.28
CA ALA A 238 9.00 -20.37 -2.60
C ALA A 238 8.80 -19.43 -1.42
N GLY A 239 7.59 -18.86 -1.27
CA GLY A 239 7.22 -18.04 -0.12
C GLY A 239 7.21 -18.85 1.17
N THR A 240 7.66 -18.24 2.27
CA THR A 240 7.68 -18.85 3.61
C THR A 240 7.16 -17.90 4.67
N LYS A 241 6.63 -18.48 5.75
CA LYS A 241 6.18 -17.71 6.92
C LYS A 241 7.30 -16.88 7.53
N GLU A 242 8.48 -17.45 7.66
CA GLU A 242 9.65 -16.80 8.25
C GLU A 242 10.07 -15.58 7.44
N MET A 243 10.02 -15.70 6.13
CA MET A 243 10.25 -14.57 5.22
C MET A 243 9.21 -13.47 5.44
N GLY A 244 7.92 -13.83 5.47
CA GLY A 244 6.84 -12.89 5.69
C GLY A 244 6.95 -12.15 7.04
N GLU A 245 7.26 -12.87 8.12
CA GLU A 245 7.50 -12.26 9.44
C GLU A 245 8.69 -11.29 9.40
N THR A 246 9.78 -11.65 8.72
CA THR A 246 10.95 -10.77 8.57
C THR A 246 10.58 -9.50 7.82
N ILE A 247 9.79 -9.61 6.75
CA ILE A 247 9.32 -8.47 5.95
C ILE A 247 8.43 -7.56 6.80
N LEU A 248 7.38 -8.11 7.42
CA LEU A 248 6.41 -7.35 8.20
C LEU A 248 7.07 -6.60 9.36
N ASN A 249 7.99 -7.27 10.07
CA ASN A 249 8.71 -6.65 11.18
C ASN A 249 9.71 -5.60 10.68
N GLY A 250 10.49 -5.89 9.63
CA GLY A 250 11.48 -4.95 9.10
C GLY A 250 10.85 -3.67 8.55
N ILE A 251 9.67 -3.78 7.88
CA ILE A 251 8.93 -2.61 7.42
C ILE A 251 8.36 -1.82 8.61
N ALA A 252 7.83 -2.49 9.63
CA ALA A 252 7.30 -1.81 10.81
C ALA A 252 8.41 -1.09 11.60
N ASP A 253 9.60 -1.69 11.72
CA ASP A 253 10.77 -1.06 12.35
C ASP A 253 11.23 0.17 11.55
N TYR A 254 11.34 0.07 10.23
CA TYR A 254 11.64 1.19 9.34
C TYR A 254 10.62 2.34 9.49
N LEU A 255 9.33 2.02 9.53
CA LEU A 255 8.28 3.02 9.68
C LEU A 255 8.24 3.64 11.08
N ALA A 256 8.62 2.90 12.12
CA ALA A 256 8.75 3.46 13.46
C ALA A 256 9.85 4.52 13.53
N GLU A 257 11.00 4.28 12.92
CA GLU A 257 12.07 5.28 12.78
C GLU A 257 11.61 6.48 11.92
N PHE A 258 10.91 6.21 10.81
CA PHE A 258 10.34 7.26 9.96
C PHE A 258 9.36 8.15 10.73
N VAL A 259 8.48 7.61 11.54
CA VAL A 259 7.49 8.36 12.34
C VAL A 259 8.20 9.32 13.30
N GLU A 260 9.33 8.93 13.93
CA GLU A 260 10.09 9.81 14.84
C GLU A 260 10.68 11.05 14.12
N GLU A 261 11.01 10.93 12.84
CA GLU A 261 11.43 12.07 12.03
C GLU A 261 10.23 12.83 11.45
N PHE A 262 9.21 12.10 11.00
CA PHE A 262 8.03 12.68 10.35
C PHE A 262 7.26 13.62 11.28
N ARG A 263 7.14 13.29 12.57
CA ARG A 263 6.46 14.14 13.57
C ARG A 263 7.11 15.50 13.80
N LYS A 264 8.32 15.74 13.32
CA LYS A 264 9.04 17.01 13.37
C LYS A 264 8.73 17.93 12.20
N VAL A 265 8.00 17.42 11.19
CA VAL A 265 7.67 18.19 10.00
C VAL A 265 6.53 19.16 10.32
N GLU A 266 6.79 20.45 10.14
CA GLU A 266 5.79 21.50 10.32
C GLU A 266 5.54 22.17 8.96
N LEU A 267 4.27 22.33 8.60
CA LEU A 267 3.85 23.01 7.38
C LEU A 267 2.83 24.09 7.71
N ALA A 268 2.99 25.26 7.11
CA ALA A 268 1.95 26.28 7.14
C ALA A 268 0.92 26.03 6.03
N PRO A 269 -0.38 26.35 6.23
CA PRO A 269 -1.37 26.32 5.16
C PRO A 269 -0.94 27.18 3.96
N LEU A 270 -1.23 26.72 2.73
CA LEU A 270 -0.72 27.41 1.52
C LEU A 270 -1.27 28.83 1.34
N ASP A 271 -2.49 29.09 1.76
CA ASP A 271 -3.12 30.39 1.72
C ASP A 271 -2.47 31.43 2.65
N THR A 272 -1.71 30.97 3.67
CA THR A 272 -0.93 31.83 4.58
C THR A 272 0.46 32.16 4.04
N LEU A 273 0.93 31.45 3.01
CA LEU A 273 2.21 31.69 2.36
C LEU A 273 2.01 32.78 1.29
N GLY A 274 2.64 33.93 1.49
CA GLY A 274 2.65 34.97 0.47
C GLY A 274 3.37 34.52 -0.83
N PRO A 275 3.24 35.30 -1.93
CA PRO A 275 3.98 35.03 -3.14
C PRO A 275 5.49 35.00 -2.86
N ILE A 276 6.21 34.12 -3.56
CA ILE A 276 7.67 34.07 -3.47
C ILE A 276 8.21 35.44 -3.88
N ALA A 277 8.91 36.11 -2.95
CA ALA A 277 9.56 37.36 -3.27
C ALA A 277 10.62 37.11 -4.35
N ASP A 278 10.56 37.90 -5.44
CA ASP A 278 11.65 37.92 -6.43
C ASP A 278 12.94 38.37 -5.74
N ASN A 279 13.91 37.44 -5.63
CA ASN A 279 15.29 37.74 -5.16
C ASN A 279 16.16 38.21 -6.30
#